data_3f8813bd4ea120103480f07798bf3d5a
#
_entry.id   3f8813bd4ea120103480f07798bf3d5a
#
_cell.length_a   1.000
_cell.length_b   1.000
_cell.length_c   1.000
_cell.angle_alpha   90.00
_cell.angle_beta   90.00
_cell.angle_gamma   90.00
#
_symmetry.space_group_name_H-M   'P 1'
#
loop_
_entity.id
_entity.type
_entity.pdbx_description
1 polymer ?
#
loop_
_entity_poly.entity_id
_entity_poly.type
_entity_poly.pdbx_seq_one_letter_code
_entity_poly.pdbx_strand_id
1 'polypeptide(L)'
;MQNTDKNIIADLKDVNKRDLAFHQLVGTYQERLYWHIRKIVMNHDDTDDVLQNTFLKVWRSIDNFREESSLFTWLYRIATNESITFINSKKKKGLMPMNDASEFLM
;
A
#
# COMPACT_ATOMS: atom_id res chain seq x y z
N MET A 1 0.81 6.89 -19.94
CA MET A 1 0.57 6.33 -18.60
C MET A 1 0.98 4.88 -18.51
N GLN A 2 0.42 4.04 -19.35
CA GLN A 2 0.76 2.63 -19.33
C GLN A 2 2.24 2.36 -19.60
N ASN A 3 2.84 3.13 -20.51
CA ASN A 3 4.26 3.00 -20.79
C ASN A 3 5.10 3.36 -19.58
N THR A 4 4.66 4.37 -18.81
CA THR A 4 5.35 4.77 -17.59
C THR A 4 5.34 3.65 -16.56
N ASP A 5 4.19 3.00 -16.37
CA ASP A 5 4.10 1.89 -15.42
C ASP A 5 4.97 0.70 -15.86
N LYS A 6 4.97 0.38 -17.14
CA LYS A 6 5.83 -0.70 -17.64
C LYS A 6 7.30 -0.41 -17.41
N ASN A 7 7.69 0.84 -17.63
CA ASN A 7 9.08 1.26 -17.40
C ASN A 7 9.42 1.19 -15.92
N ILE A 8 8.52 1.63 -15.05
CA ILE A 8 8.72 1.56 -13.61
C ILE A 8 8.87 0.11 -13.16
N ILE A 9 8.01 -0.78 -13.65
CA ILE A 9 8.08 -2.19 -13.29
C ILE A 9 9.43 -2.80 -13.72
N ALA A 10 9.83 -2.55 -14.96
CA ALA A 10 11.11 -3.07 -15.46
C ALA A 10 12.27 -2.57 -14.63
N ASP A 11 12.27 -1.27 -14.29
CA ASP A 11 13.35 -0.66 -13.53
C ASP A 11 13.36 -1.12 -12.07
N LEU A 12 12.20 -1.39 -11.49
CA LEU A 12 12.11 -1.93 -10.14
C LEU A 12 12.75 -3.31 -10.03
N LYS A 13 12.75 -4.07 -11.12
CA LYS A 13 13.35 -5.39 -11.16
C LYS A 13 14.82 -5.38 -11.53
N ASP A 14 15.34 -4.21 -11.87
CA ASP A 14 16.76 -4.00 -12.19
C ASP A 14 17.45 -3.42 -10.97
N VAL A 15 18.37 -4.17 -10.39
CA VAL A 15 19.03 -3.78 -9.14
C VAL A 15 19.72 -2.42 -9.23
N ASN A 16 20.16 -2.01 -10.42
CA ASN A 16 20.85 -0.73 -10.61
C ASN A 16 19.90 0.45 -10.71
N LYS A 17 18.64 0.21 -11.04
CA LYS A 17 17.64 1.26 -11.26
C LYS A 17 16.54 1.26 -10.22
N ARG A 18 16.56 0.30 -9.32
CA ARG A 18 15.45 0.06 -8.38
C ARG A 18 15.14 1.26 -7.50
N ASP A 19 16.17 1.91 -6.94
CA ASP A 19 15.96 3.01 -6.01
C ASP A 19 15.22 4.16 -6.67
N LEU A 20 15.66 4.58 -7.85
CA LEU A 20 15.02 5.67 -8.57
C LEU A 20 13.63 5.29 -9.02
N ALA A 21 13.46 4.07 -9.51
CA ALA A 21 12.14 3.58 -9.93
C ALA A 21 11.17 3.55 -8.76
N PHE A 22 11.63 3.16 -7.59
CA PHE A 22 10.79 3.14 -6.40
C PHE A 22 10.35 4.55 -6.00
N HIS A 23 11.27 5.51 -6.09
CA HIS A 23 10.95 6.93 -5.87
C HIS A 23 9.83 7.39 -6.81
N GLN A 24 9.93 7.02 -8.08
CA GLN A 24 8.92 7.36 -9.07
C GLN A 24 7.57 6.72 -8.74
N LEU A 25 7.60 5.47 -8.31
CA LEU A 25 6.38 4.76 -7.94
C LEU A 25 5.69 5.45 -6.76
N VAL A 26 6.44 5.77 -5.72
CA VAL A 26 5.91 6.47 -4.55
C VAL A 26 5.30 7.80 -4.98
N GLY A 27 6.05 8.60 -5.74
CA GLY A 27 5.58 9.91 -6.19
C GLY A 27 4.31 9.83 -7.02
N THR A 28 4.17 8.77 -7.81
CA THR A 28 3.00 8.62 -8.68
C THR A 28 1.76 8.18 -7.91
N TYR A 29 1.91 7.30 -6.92
CA TYR A 29 0.77 6.62 -6.33
C TYR A 29 0.47 6.98 -4.89
N GLN A 30 1.36 7.71 -4.18
CA GLN A 30 1.18 7.94 -2.75
C GLN A 30 -0.13 8.64 -2.41
N GLU A 31 -0.56 9.61 -3.20
CA GLU A 31 -1.77 10.35 -2.90
C GLU A 31 -3.02 9.47 -3.02
N ARG A 32 -3.10 8.69 -4.10
CA ARG A 32 -4.23 7.78 -4.28
C ARG A 32 -4.29 6.74 -3.19
N LEU A 33 -3.14 6.17 -2.84
CA LEU A 33 -3.09 5.16 -1.79
C LEU A 33 -3.40 5.78 -0.43
N TYR A 34 -2.93 7.02 -0.19
CA TYR A 34 -3.25 7.72 1.04
C TYR A 34 -4.76 7.79 1.27
N TRP A 35 -5.49 8.27 0.27
CA TRP A 35 -6.93 8.45 0.43
C TRP A 35 -7.67 7.13 0.53
N HIS A 36 -7.18 6.11 -0.15
CA HIS A 36 -7.76 4.78 -0.02
C HIS A 36 -7.58 4.24 1.42
N ILE A 37 -6.38 4.33 1.95
CA ILE A 37 -6.07 3.89 3.31
C ILE A 37 -6.84 4.74 4.33
N ARG A 38 -6.93 6.05 4.09
CA ARG A 38 -7.61 6.98 4.99
C ARG A 38 -9.07 6.62 5.21
N LYS A 39 -9.74 6.12 4.18
CA LYS A 39 -11.13 5.67 4.29
C LYS A 39 -11.24 4.45 5.21
N ILE A 40 -10.20 3.67 5.29
CA ILE A 40 -10.21 2.43 6.07
C ILE A 40 -9.80 2.69 7.52
N VAL A 41 -8.71 3.39 7.74
CA VAL A 41 -8.18 3.57 9.11
C VAL A 41 -8.67 4.83 9.79
N MET A 42 -9.28 5.75 9.06
CA MET A 42 -10.09 6.86 9.58
C MET A 42 -9.34 8.06 10.15
N ASN A 43 -8.03 8.03 10.33
CA ASN A 43 -7.30 9.20 10.80
C ASN A 43 -5.97 9.35 10.09
N HIS A 44 -5.41 10.55 10.16
CA HIS A 44 -4.22 10.92 9.41
C HIS A 44 -2.96 10.18 9.89
N ASP A 45 -2.73 10.15 11.19
CA ASP A 45 -1.50 9.55 11.71
C ASP A 45 -1.42 8.07 11.40
N ASP A 46 -2.52 7.36 11.57
CA ASP A 46 -2.58 5.93 11.26
C ASP A 46 -2.43 5.70 9.76
N THR A 47 -3.01 6.60 8.94
CA THR A 47 -2.87 6.50 7.49
C THR A 47 -1.42 6.62 7.06
N ASP A 48 -0.67 7.56 7.65
CA ASP A 48 0.75 7.71 7.33
C ASP A 48 1.53 6.45 7.68
N ASP A 49 1.24 5.86 8.83
CA ASP A 49 1.91 4.62 9.26
C ASP A 49 1.62 3.48 8.29
N VAL A 50 0.34 3.31 7.93
CA VAL A 50 -0.05 2.23 7.01
C VAL A 50 0.51 2.47 5.61
N LEU A 51 0.52 3.72 5.16
CA LEU A 51 1.09 4.05 3.85
C LEU A 51 2.56 3.68 3.79
N GLN A 52 3.31 4.01 4.82
CA GLN A 52 4.72 3.67 4.90
C GLN A 52 4.91 2.15 4.88
N ASN A 53 4.13 1.42 5.68
CA ASN A 53 4.18 -0.04 5.69
C ASN A 53 3.81 -0.64 4.33
N THR A 54 2.87 -0.01 3.65
CA THR A 54 2.45 -0.45 2.31
C THR A 54 3.63 -0.37 1.34
N PHE A 55 4.34 0.76 1.31
CA PHE A 55 5.48 0.90 0.41
C PHE A 55 6.65 0.01 0.78
N LEU A 56 6.86 -0.24 2.07
CA LEU A 56 7.87 -1.21 2.50
C LEU A 56 7.52 -2.61 2.00
N LYS A 57 6.25 -2.98 2.07
CA LYS A 57 5.79 -4.27 1.55
C LYS A 57 5.96 -4.34 0.04
N VAL A 58 5.67 -3.25 -0.67
CA VAL A 58 5.88 -3.18 -2.11
C VAL A 58 7.35 -3.43 -2.44
N TRP A 59 8.25 -2.75 -1.75
CA TRP A 59 9.70 -2.90 -1.95
C TRP A 59 10.13 -4.36 -1.79
N ARG A 60 9.64 -5.02 -0.73
CA ARG A 60 10.01 -6.41 -0.43
C ARG A 60 9.37 -7.41 -1.39
N SER A 61 8.24 -7.04 -2.00
CA SER A 61 7.45 -7.98 -2.78
C SER A 61 7.56 -7.78 -4.28
N ILE A 62 8.34 -6.80 -4.74
CA ILE A 62 8.36 -6.44 -6.15
C ILE A 62 8.76 -7.61 -7.05
N ASP A 63 9.65 -8.47 -6.56
CA ASP A 63 10.09 -9.61 -7.35
C ASP A 63 8.98 -10.65 -7.53
N ASN A 64 7.95 -10.60 -6.69
CA ASN A 64 6.81 -11.50 -6.76
C ASN A 64 5.68 -10.95 -7.63
N PHE A 65 5.79 -9.70 -8.08
CA PHE A 65 4.78 -9.11 -8.95
C PHE A 65 4.92 -9.71 -10.35
N ARG A 66 3.88 -10.40 -10.80
CA ARG A 66 3.91 -11.15 -12.06
C ARG A 66 3.12 -10.49 -13.18
N GLU A 67 2.66 -9.26 -12.96
CA GLU A 67 1.91 -8.51 -13.95
C GLU A 67 0.61 -9.19 -14.37
N GLU A 68 0.05 -10.00 -13.49
CA GLU A 68 -1.27 -10.60 -13.68
C GLU A 68 -2.38 -9.59 -13.47
N SER A 69 -2.05 -8.44 -12.90
CA SER A 69 -2.94 -7.30 -12.76
C SER A 69 -2.14 -6.05 -13.10
N SER A 70 -2.82 -4.91 -13.18
CA SER A 70 -2.10 -3.64 -13.35
C SER A 70 -1.30 -3.34 -12.08
N LEU A 71 -0.29 -2.50 -12.22
CA LEU A 71 0.52 -2.08 -11.08
C LEU A 71 -0.36 -1.45 -10.00
N PHE A 72 -1.28 -0.56 -10.40
CA PHE A 72 -2.15 0.11 -9.44
C PHE A 72 -3.03 -0.90 -8.67
N THR A 73 -3.58 -1.88 -9.37
CA THR A 73 -4.42 -2.91 -8.73
C THR A 73 -3.61 -3.68 -7.68
N TRP A 74 -2.37 -4.00 -8.00
CA TRP A 74 -1.48 -4.71 -7.09
C TRP A 74 -1.18 -3.86 -5.85
N LEU A 75 -0.84 -2.58 -6.06
CA LEU A 75 -0.57 -1.65 -4.96
C LEU A 75 -1.80 -1.48 -4.07
N TYR A 76 -2.95 -1.34 -4.70
CA TYR A 76 -4.23 -1.14 -4.02
C TYR A 76 -4.54 -2.33 -3.11
N ARG A 77 -4.29 -3.53 -3.61
CA ARG A 77 -4.50 -4.76 -2.85
C ARG A 77 -3.58 -4.81 -1.63
N ILE A 78 -2.32 -4.47 -1.80
CA ILE A 78 -1.38 -4.42 -0.68
C ILE A 78 -1.83 -3.40 0.35
N ALA A 79 -2.22 -2.20 -0.10
CA ALA A 79 -2.68 -1.15 0.80
C ALA A 79 -3.92 -1.58 1.59
N THR A 80 -4.86 -2.24 0.94
CA THR A 80 -6.06 -2.74 1.61
C THR A 80 -5.69 -3.76 2.68
N ASN A 81 -4.83 -4.71 2.34
CA ASN A 81 -4.42 -5.75 3.27
C ASN A 81 -3.67 -5.17 4.46
N GLU A 82 -2.78 -4.20 4.22
CA GLU A 82 -2.05 -3.55 5.30
C GLU A 82 -2.99 -2.75 6.21
N SER A 83 -4.00 -2.10 5.63
CA SER A 83 -4.99 -1.36 6.40
C SER A 83 -5.79 -2.28 7.31
N ILE A 84 -6.25 -3.40 6.79
CA ILE A 84 -7.02 -4.37 7.56
C ILE A 84 -6.16 -4.98 8.67
N THR A 85 -4.92 -5.32 8.36
CA THR A 85 -3.98 -5.83 9.35
C THR A 85 -3.77 -4.84 10.48
N PHE A 86 -3.65 -3.56 10.13
CA PHE A 86 -3.48 -2.51 11.13
C PHE A 86 -4.68 -2.40 12.05
N ILE A 87 -5.90 -2.41 11.50
CA ILE A 87 -7.12 -2.35 12.28
C ILE A 87 -7.22 -3.54 13.21
N ASN A 88 -6.96 -4.73 12.71
CA ASN A 88 -7.03 -5.95 13.51
C ASN A 88 -5.99 -5.93 14.63
N SER A 89 -4.82 -5.39 14.38
CA SER A 89 -3.78 -5.26 15.38
C SER A 89 -4.22 -4.32 16.51
N LYS A 90 -4.82 -3.16 16.17
CA LYS A 90 -5.32 -2.22 17.15
C LYS A 90 -6.48 -2.81 17.96
N LYS A 91 -7.36 -3.53 17.31
CA LYS A 91 -8.47 -4.21 17.97
C LYS A 91 -7.96 -5.22 18.99
N LYS A 92 -6.98 -6.01 18.62
CA LYS A 92 -6.35 -7.00 19.50
C LYS A 92 -5.73 -6.37 20.73
N LYS A 93 -5.13 -5.19 20.55
CA LYS A 93 -4.47 -4.48 21.65
C LYS A 93 -5.43 -3.66 22.50
N GLY A 94 -6.73 -3.67 22.18
CA GLY A 94 -7.71 -2.90 22.89
C GLY A 94 -7.62 -1.41 22.66
N LEU A 95 -6.96 -1.00 21.58
CA LEU A 95 -6.77 0.41 21.25
C LEU A 95 -7.90 0.98 20.40
N MET A 96 -8.85 0.14 20.01
CA MET A 96 -9.98 0.53 19.18
C MET A 96 -11.23 -0.16 19.69
N PRO A 97 -12.36 0.57 19.80
CA PRO A 97 -13.63 -0.05 20.23
C PRO A 97 -14.02 -1.18 19.28
N MET A 98 -14.47 -2.28 19.85
CA MET A 98 -14.86 -3.46 19.09
C MET A 98 -15.96 -3.15 18.08
N ASN A 99 -16.93 -2.33 18.49
CA ASN A 99 -18.06 -1.99 17.61
C ASN A 99 -17.60 -1.27 16.36
N ASP A 100 -16.69 -0.31 16.51
CA ASP A 100 -16.17 0.43 15.37
C ASP A 100 -15.44 -0.48 14.41
N ALA A 101 -14.62 -1.37 14.96
CA ALA A 101 -13.88 -2.32 14.13
C ALA A 101 -14.81 -3.28 13.42
N SER A 102 -15.86 -3.74 14.10
CA SER A 102 -16.84 -4.65 13.51
C SER A 102 -17.59 -4.01 12.36
N GLU A 103 -18.03 -2.77 12.55
CA GLU A 103 -18.74 -2.04 11.51
C GLU A 103 -17.87 -1.90 10.27
N PHE A 104 -16.61 -1.64 10.46
CA PHE A 104 -15.71 -1.44 9.36
C PHE A 104 -15.39 -2.73 8.61
N LEU A 105 -15.21 -3.82 9.35
CA LEU A 105 -14.81 -5.10 8.77
C LEU A 105 -15.98 -5.86 8.14
N MET A 106 -17.20 -5.48 8.45
CA MET A 106 -18.39 -6.08 7.87
C MET A 106 -18.82 -5.37 6.59
#